data_ea90fb5846e4f5626862113f232cd353
#
_entry.id   ea90fb5846e4f5626862113f232cd353
#
_cell.length_a   1.000
_cell.length_b   1.000
_cell.length_c   1.000
_cell.angle_alpha   90.00
_cell.angle_beta   90.00
_cell.angle_gamma   90.00
#
_symmetry.space_group_name_H-M   'P 1'
#
loop_
_entity.id
_entity.type
_entity.pdbx_description
1 polymer ?
#
loop_
_entity_poly.entity_id
_entity_poly.type
_entity_poly.pdbx_seq_one_letter_code
_entity_poly.pdbx_strand_id
1 'polypeptide(L)'
;ISIANSLDIGEQVLLSPNVYITDCDHEYRNIDVSVINQGIVQRGQKVSIGGGSYIGINAVIVGNVKIGKHCVIGANSVVTKDVPDYCVAVGSPARVIKNIKS
;
A
#
# COMPACT_ATOMS: atom_id res chain seq x y z
N ILE A 1 0.01 -1.39 -11.42
CA ILE A 1 -0.87 -2.12 -10.49
C ILE A 1 -0.84 -3.60 -10.85
N SER A 2 -0.57 -4.44 -9.86
CA SER A 2 -0.53 -5.88 -10.04
C SER A 2 -1.31 -6.54 -8.90
N ILE A 3 -2.50 -7.06 -9.23
CA ILE A 3 -3.42 -7.58 -8.22
C ILE A 3 -3.71 -9.04 -8.48
N ALA A 4 -3.48 -9.88 -7.48
CA ALA A 4 -3.82 -11.30 -7.51
C ALA A 4 -5.14 -11.59 -6.82
N ASN A 5 -5.54 -10.77 -5.85
CA ASN A 5 -6.71 -11.05 -5.02
C ASN A 5 -7.72 -9.90 -5.04
N SER A 6 -7.41 -8.76 -4.42
CA SER A 6 -8.41 -7.69 -4.28
C SER A 6 -7.78 -6.31 -4.13
N LEU A 7 -8.36 -5.33 -4.82
CA LEU A 7 -8.04 -3.91 -4.69
C LEU A 7 -9.33 -3.11 -4.69
N ASP A 8 -9.53 -2.31 -3.63
CA ASP A 8 -10.63 -1.35 -3.55
C ASP A 8 -10.06 0.06 -3.49
N ILE A 9 -10.48 0.90 -4.42
CA ILE A 9 -10.14 2.33 -4.40
C ILE A 9 -11.44 3.10 -4.25
N GLY A 10 -11.53 3.91 -3.20
CA GLY A 10 -12.70 4.70 -2.91
C GLY A 10 -12.91 5.87 -3.88
N GLU A 11 -13.95 6.63 -3.65
CA GLU A 11 -14.28 7.78 -4.50
C GLU A 11 -13.29 8.92 -4.30
N GLN A 12 -13.03 9.66 -5.36
CA GLN A 12 -12.19 10.88 -5.32
C GLN A 12 -10.79 10.61 -4.77
N VAL A 13 -10.22 9.45 -5.06
CA VAL A 13 -8.83 9.16 -4.75
C VAL A 13 -7.95 9.70 -5.88
N LEU A 14 -6.92 10.46 -5.52
CA LEU A 14 -5.97 11.00 -6.48
C LEU A 14 -4.69 10.16 -6.44
N LEU A 15 -4.42 9.45 -7.54
CA LEU A 15 -3.19 8.69 -7.72
C LEU A 15 -2.24 9.48 -8.62
N SER A 16 -1.08 9.81 -8.12
CA SER A 16 -0.04 10.48 -8.89
C SER A 16 0.66 9.51 -9.86
N PRO A 17 1.45 10.02 -10.82
CA PRO A 17 2.18 9.16 -11.75
C PRO A 17 3.09 8.14 -11.05
N ASN A 18 3.23 6.98 -11.67
CA ASN A 18 4.12 5.90 -11.22
C ASN A 18 3.78 5.34 -9.83
N VAL A 19 2.55 5.50 -9.37
CA VAL A 19 2.11 4.80 -8.17
C VAL A 19 1.98 3.32 -8.49
N TYR A 20 2.64 2.46 -7.71
CA TYR A 20 2.55 1.03 -7.86
C TYR A 20 1.79 0.42 -6.70
N ILE A 21 0.74 -0.33 -7.01
CA ILE A 21 -0.11 -0.98 -6.02
C ILE A 21 -0.12 -2.47 -6.30
N THR A 22 0.19 -3.27 -5.29
CA THR A 22 0.10 -4.72 -5.39
C THR A 22 -0.37 -5.32 -4.07
N ASP A 23 -1.27 -6.29 -4.16
CA ASP A 23 -1.62 -7.15 -3.04
C ASP A 23 -0.74 -8.40 -2.99
N CYS A 24 0.13 -8.56 -3.97
CA CYS A 24 1.03 -9.70 -4.08
C CYS A 24 2.28 -9.48 -3.24
N ASP A 25 2.71 -10.55 -2.58
CA ASP A 25 3.97 -10.58 -1.88
C ASP A 25 4.62 -11.93 -2.18
N HIS A 26 5.93 -11.92 -2.41
CA HIS A 26 6.64 -13.16 -2.71
C HIS A 26 6.97 -13.91 -1.42
N GLU A 27 6.74 -15.21 -1.44
CA GLU A 27 7.21 -16.06 -0.35
C GLU A 27 8.72 -16.23 -0.46
N TYR A 28 9.42 -16.04 0.66
CA TYR A 28 10.89 -16.06 0.67
C TYR A 28 11.49 -16.76 1.88
N ARG A 29 10.67 -17.21 2.83
CA ARG A 29 11.14 -17.64 4.14
C ARG A 29 11.88 -18.97 4.13
N ASN A 30 11.66 -19.80 3.11
CA ASN A 30 12.40 -21.05 2.95
C ASN A 30 13.76 -20.76 2.32
N ILE A 31 14.83 -20.81 3.12
CA ILE A 31 16.17 -20.44 2.67
C ILE A 31 16.78 -21.46 1.70
N ASP A 32 16.22 -22.66 1.60
CA ASP A 32 16.69 -23.72 0.72
C ASP A 32 16.07 -23.67 -0.67
N VAL A 33 15.12 -22.78 -0.88
CA VAL A 33 14.41 -22.63 -2.16
C VAL A 33 14.55 -21.18 -2.62
N SER A 34 14.94 -20.97 -3.88
CA SER A 34 15.01 -19.61 -4.42
C SER A 34 13.64 -18.95 -4.40
N VAL A 35 13.61 -17.64 -4.18
CA VAL A 35 12.35 -16.88 -4.01
C VAL A 35 11.42 -17.09 -5.21
N ILE A 36 11.96 -17.12 -6.42
CA ILE A 36 11.15 -17.27 -7.64
C ILE A 36 10.37 -18.60 -7.66
N ASN A 37 10.88 -19.61 -6.97
CA ASN A 37 10.26 -20.93 -6.92
C ASN A 37 9.33 -21.14 -5.72
N GLN A 38 9.20 -20.15 -4.84
CA GLN A 38 8.32 -20.25 -3.68
C GLN A 38 6.91 -19.72 -3.95
N GLY A 39 6.73 -18.99 -5.04
CA GLY A 39 5.44 -18.44 -5.41
C GLY A 39 5.09 -17.18 -4.63
N ILE A 40 3.82 -16.83 -4.58
CA ILE A 40 3.31 -15.67 -3.88
C ILE A 40 2.60 -16.08 -2.60
N VAL A 41 2.59 -15.17 -1.63
CA VAL A 41 1.83 -15.36 -0.39
C VAL A 41 0.34 -15.29 -0.72
N GLN A 42 -0.39 -16.36 -0.41
CA GLN A 42 -1.82 -16.45 -0.71
C GLN A 42 -2.63 -16.54 0.59
N ARG A 43 -2.96 -15.38 1.15
CA ARG A 43 -3.69 -15.30 2.41
C ARG A 43 -4.91 -14.40 2.32
N GLY A 44 -5.54 -14.32 1.14
CA GLY A 44 -6.67 -13.44 0.94
C GLY A 44 -6.31 -11.96 1.13
N GLN A 45 -5.10 -11.58 0.71
CA GLN A 45 -4.61 -10.22 0.88
C GLN A 45 -5.44 -9.23 0.08
N LYS A 46 -5.56 -8.02 0.61
CA LYS A 46 -6.34 -6.97 0.00
C LYS A 46 -5.66 -5.63 0.21
N VAL A 47 -5.67 -4.80 -0.83
CA VAL A 47 -5.33 -3.38 -0.71
C VAL A 47 -6.62 -2.58 -0.79
N SER A 48 -6.83 -1.67 0.15
CA SER A 48 -7.92 -0.70 0.06
C SER A 48 -7.42 0.70 0.32
N ILE A 49 -7.96 1.67 -0.42
CA ILE A 49 -7.64 3.09 -0.27
C ILE A 49 -8.95 3.83 -0.08
N GLY A 50 -9.10 4.45 1.08
CA GLY A 50 -10.32 5.18 1.43
C GLY A 50 -10.51 6.43 0.59
N GLY A 51 -11.78 6.82 0.43
CA GLY A 51 -12.15 7.97 -0.40
C GLY A 51 -11.47 9.26 0.03
N GLY A 52 -11.21 10.13 -0.94
CA GLY A 52 -10.62 11.44 -0.72
C GLY A 52 -9.12 11.43 -0.47
N SER A 53 -8.47 10.28 -0.55
CA SER A 53 -7.04 10.16 -0.28
C SER A 53 -6.18 10.59 -1.47
N TYR A 54 -4.95 11.01 -1.17
CA TYR A 54 -3.94 11.38 -2.15
C TYR A 54 -2.71 10.49 -2.01
N ILE A 55 -2.30 9.88 -3.10
CA ILE A 55 -1.12 9.01 -3.15
C ILE A 55 -0.07 9.70 -4.01
N GLY A 56 1.04 10.07 -3.40
CA GLY A 56 2.10 10.84 -4.06
C GLY A 56 2.85 10.05 -5.12
N ILE A 57 3.57 10.79 -5.96
CA ILE A 57 4.32 10.22 -7.10
C ILE A 57 5.32 9.15 -6.63
N ASN A 58 5.41 8.08 -7.40
CA ASN A 58 6.34 6.96 -7.14
C ASN A 58 6.07 6.22 -5.83
N ALA A 59 4.93 6.43 -5.17
CA ALA A 59 4.61 5.66 -3.98
C ALA A 59 4.35 4.20 -4.34
N VAL A 60 4.70 3.31 -3.43
CA VAL A 60 4.47 1.87 -3.57
C VAL A 60 3.59 1.43 -2.40
N ILE A 61 2.51 0.74 -2.71
CA ILE A 61 1.62 0.15 -1.71
C ILE A 61 1.64 -1.35 -1.93
N VAL A 62 2.09 -2.10 -0.94
CA VAL A 62 2.35 -3.53 -1.14
C VAL A 62 1.85 -4.36 0.04
N GLY A 63 1.23 -5.48 -0.28
CA GLY A 63 0.80 -6.48 0.67
C GLY A 63 -0.65 -6.34 1.07
N ASN A 64 -0.95 -6.64 2.31
CA ASN A 64 -2.29 -6.55 2.87
C ASN A 64 -2.40 -5.23 3.64
N VAL A 65 -2.86 -4.18 2.96
CA VAL A 65 -2.79 -2.79 3.45
C VAL A 65 -4.14 -2.11 3.30
N LYS A 66 -4.55 -1.42 4.36
CA LYS A 66 -5.70 -0.52 4.35
C LYS A 66 -5.23 0.90 4.60
N ILE A 67 -5.39 1.76 3.60
CA ILE A 67 -5.23 3.20 3.75
C ILE A 67 -6.61 3.78 4.00
N GLY A 68 -6.77 4.52 5.09
CA GLY A 68 -8.03 5.09 5.48
C GLY A 68 -8.49 6.20 4.55
N LYS A 69 -9.59 6.83 4.90
CA LYS A 69 -10.12 7.95 4.11
C LYS A 69 -9.35 9.23 4.39
N HIS A 70 -9.28 10.08 3.38
CA HIS A 70 -8.64 11.40 3.45
C HIS A 70 -7.22 11.31 4.00
N CYS A 71 -6.48 10.30 3.54
CA CYS A 71 -5.06 10.13 3.86
C CYS A 71 -4.19 10.79 2.80
N VAL A 72 -2.96 11.13 3.19
CA VAL A 72 -1.94 11.63 2.28
C VAL A 72 -0.72 10.74 2.40
N ILE A 73 -0.35 10.12 1.29
CA ILE A 73 0.87 9.32 1.21
C ILE A 73 1.90 10.12 0.44
N GLY A 74 3.04 10.39 1.07
CA GLY A 74 4.07 11.22 0.46
C GLY A 74 4.73 10.57 -0.74
N ALA A 75 5.36 11.38 -1.58
CA ALA A 75 6.12 10.90 -2.75
C ALA A 75 7.22 9.93 -2.33
N ASN A 76 7.46 8.92 -3.17
CA ASN A 76 8.50 7.91 -2.96
C ASN A 76 8.35 7.09 -1.68
N SER A 77 7.17 7.06 -1.10
CA SER A 77 6.90 6.28 0.11
C SER A 77 6.61 4.83 -0.23
N VAL A 78 6.91 3.93 0.71
CA VAL A 78 6.58 2.51 0.58
C VAL A 78 5.67 2.13 1.74
N VAL A 79 4.39 1.93 1.45
CA VAL A 79 3.36 1.62 2.45
C VAL A 79 3.24 0.12 2.56
N THR A 80 3.57 -0.40 3.74
CA THR A 80 3.52 -1.84 4.04
C THR A 80 2.60 -2.16 5.21
N LYS A 81 2.03 -1.15 5.87
CA LYS A 81 1.13 -1.28 7.01
C LYS A 81 -0.05 -0.33 6.86
N ASP A 82 -1.11 -0.61 7.58
CA ASP A 82 -2.31 0.21 7.56
C ASP A 82 -2.02 1.66 7.96
N VAL A 83 -2.73 2.57 7.31
CA VAL A 83 -2.68 4.00 7.63
C VAL A 83 -4.08 4.42 8.09
N PRO A 84 -4.21 4.91 9.33
CA PRO A 84 -5.53 5.34 9.84
C PRO A 84 -6.10 6.51 9.07
N ASP A 85 -7.41 6.68 9.18
CA ASP A 85 -8.12 7.81 8.55
C ASP A 85 -7.45 9.15 8.90
N TYR A 86 -7.45 10.07 7.94
CA TYR A 86 -6.98 11.45 8.11
C TYR A 86 -5.50 11.59 8.46
N CYS A 87 -4.69 10.60 8.14
CA CYS A 87 -3.27 10.61 8.46
C CYS A 87 -2.40 10.89 7.25
N VAL A 88 -1.27 11.53 7.51
CA VAL A 88 -0.18 11.70 6.54
C VAL A 88 0.90 10.68 6.88
N ALA A 89 1.29 9.87 5.91
CA ALA A 89 2.34 8.88 6.07
C ALA A 89 3.40 9.09 5.00
N VAL A 90 4.66 9.03 5.39
CA VAL A 90 5.79 9.23 4.47
C VAL A 90 6.93 8.29 4.82
N GLY A 91 7.77 8.05 3.84
CA GLY A 91 9.03 7.33 4.01
C GLY A 91 8.99 5.89 3.51
N SER A 92 10.12 5.21 3.69
CA SER A 92 10.29 3.81 3.31
C SER A 92 11.01 3.07 4.45
N PRO A 93 10.28 2.28 5.24
CA PRO A 93 8.83 2.09 5.22
C PRO A 93 8.07 3.34 5.67
N ALA A 94 6.87 3.54 5.13
CA ALA A 94 6.07 4.71 5.46
C ALA A 94 5.66 4.70 6.93
N ARG A 95 5.70 5.88 7.54
CA ARG A 95 5.29 6.10 8.93
C ARG A 95 4.33 7.26 8.99
N VAL A 96 3.34 7.15 9.85
CA VAL A 96 2.41 8.23 10.13
C VAL A 96 3.16 9.36 10.86
N ILE A 97 3.12 10.56 10.28
CA ILE A 97 3.79 11.73 10.83
C ILE A 97 2.82 12.79 11.31
N LYS A 98 1.55 12.69 10.93
CA LYS A 98 0.57 13.71 11.26
C LYS A 98 -0.84 13.16 11.13
N ASN A 99 -1.74 13.60 12.01
CA ASN A 99 -3.18 13.43 11.83
C ASN A 99 -3.78 14.79 11.46
N ILE A 100 -4.45 14.86 10.30
CA ILE A 100 -4.94 16.14 9.76
C ILE A 100 -6.03 16.74 10.63
N LYS A 101 -6.81 15.90 11.33
CA LYS A 101 -7.91 16.36 12.20
C LYS A 101 -7.48 16.74 13.61
N SER A 102 -6.27 16.48 13.99
CA SER A 102 -5.77 16.72 15.35
C SER A 102 -4.95 17.99 15.46
#